data_755d5c348af1791ea023cea775cd18bf
#
_entry.id   755d5c348af1791ea023cea775cd18bf
#
_cell.length_a   1.000
_cell.length_b   1.000
_cell.length_c   1.000
_cell.angle_alpha   90.00
_cell.angle_beta   90.00
_cell.angle_gamma   90.00
#
_symmetry.space_group_name_H-M   'P 1'
#
loop_
_entity.id
_entity.type
_entity.pdbx_description
1 polymer ?
#
loop_
_entity_poly.entity_id
_entity_poly.type
_entity_poly.pdbx_seq_one_letter_code
_entity_poly.pdbx_strand_id
1 'polypeptide(L)'
;RRGRAICVVGPPGAGKTTLVASWLDAGRIPSLWFQLDAGDADLPTFIHYLARAADEFGTSNRHLPHLTADYVHDIPGFMRRFFRDLWERMPAPATIVFDNHQEVAPGSPLHDAIVIAIDEAPDDACVVLVSRRELPPAYARPAANRAIAHVDWEDLRFTLDEAGAVIARRRVADDATVEWL
;
A
#
# COMPACT_ATOMS: atom_id res chain seq x y z
N ARG A 1 5.98 -16.05 11.85
CA ARG A 1 6.20 -14.69 11.31
C ARG A 1 4.88 -14.23 10.73
N ARG A 2 4.34 -13.09 11.17
CA ARG A 2 3.22 -12.44 10.50
C ARG A 2 3.69 -12.02 9.09
N GLY A 3 2.82 -12.10 8.09
CA GLY A 3 3.14 -11.60 6.75
C GLY A 3 3.51 -10.12 6.82
N ARG A 4 4.60 -9.75 6.14
CA ARG A 4 5.07 -8.35 6.08
C ARG A 4 4.30 -7.53 5.05
N ALA A 5 3.49 -8.20 4.23
CA ALA A 5 2.64 -7.54 3.24
C ALA A 5 1.27 -8.22 3.14
N ILE A 6 0.30 -7.43 2.66
CA ILE A 6 -1.05 -7.87 2.32
C ILE A 6 -1.31 -7.46 0.87
N CYS A 7 -1.76 -8.40 0.05
CA CYS A 7 -2.23 -8.12 -1.30
C CYS A 7 -3.76 -8.23 -1.35
N VAL A 8 -4.43 -7.14 -1.73
CA VAL A 8 -5.88 -7.07 -1.87
C VAL A 8 -6.22 -7.03 -3.35
N VAL A 9 -6.79 -8.12 -3.88
CA VAL A 9 -7.10 -8.29 -5.30
C VAL A 9 -8.60 -8.38 -5.52
N GLY A 10 -9.09 -7.71 -6.56
CA GLY A 10 -10.50 -7.79 -6.93
C GLY A 10 -10.88 -6.82 -8.04
N PRO A 11 -12.04 -6.98 -8.68
CA PRO A 11 -12.48 -6.17 -9.81
C PRO A 11 -12.66 -4.68 -9.44
N PRO A 12 -12.80 -3.79 -10.43
CA PRO A 12 -13.19 -2.40 -10.18
C PRO A 12 -14.50 -2.34 -9.37
N GLY A 13 -14.58 -1.42 -8.42
CA GLY A 13 -15.77 -1.25 -7.58
C GLY A 13 -15.93 -2.28 -6.45
N ALA A 14 -15.01 -3.23 -6.28
CA ALA A 14 -15.04 -4.23 -5.20
C ALA A 14 -14.83 -3.69 -3.78
N GLY A 15 -14.62 -2.39 -3.62
CA GLY A 15 -14.42 -1.77 -2.30
C GLY A 15 -13.02 -1.94 -1.70
N LYS A 16 -12.02 -2.42 -2.45
CA LYS A 16 -10.66 -2.67 -1.97
C LYS A 16 -10.05 -1.47 -1.24
N THR A 17 -10.02 -0.32 -1.90
CA THR A 17 -9.49 0.95 -1.36
C THR A 17 -10.23 1.35 -0.09
N THR A 18 -11.57 1.23 -0.10
CA THR A 18 -12.42 1.53 1.05
C THR A 18 -12.15 0.59 2.22
N LEU A 19 -11.98 -0.71 1.95
CA LEU A 19 -11.65 -1.71 2.98
C LEU A 19 -10.34 -1.37 3.67
N VAL A 20 -9.28 -1.11 2.88
CA VAL A 20 -7.95 -0.78 3.42
C VAL A 20 -8.01 0.53 4.21
N ALA A 21 -8.66 1.57 3.70
CA ALA A 21 -8.82 2.83 4.40
C ALA A 21 -9.58 2.65 5.73
N SER A 22 -10.70 1.93 5.72
CA SER A 22 -11.49 1.65 6.93
C SER A 22 -10.70 0.85 7.97
N TRP A 23 -9.88 -0.10 7.54
CA TRP A 23 -9.03 -0.88 8.43
C TRP A 23 -7.95 -0.01 9.10
N LEU A 24 -7.30 0.86 8.33
CA LEU A 24 -6.30 1.79 8.84
C LEU A 24 -6.91 2.78 9.83
N ASP A 25 -8.08 3.34 9.49
CA ASP A 25 -8.81 4.27 10.35
C ASP A 25 -9.27 3.62 11.67
N ALA A 26 -9.87 2.43 11.59
CA ALA A 26 -10.32 1.69 12.78
C ALA A 26 -9.18 1.33 13.72
N GLY A 27 -8.03 0.97 13.15
CA GLY A 27 -6.81 0.66 13.89
C GLY A 27 -6.01 1.91 14.32
N ARG A 28 -6.36 3.09 13.84
CA ARG A 28 -5.56 4.34 13.96
C ARG A 28 -4.10 4.11 13.58
N ILE A 29 -3.89 3.37 12.49
CA ILE A 29 -2.57 2.98 12.02
C ILE A 29 -2.00 4.10 11.15
N PRO A 30 -0.87 4.71 11.52
CA PRO A 30 -0.16 5.67 10.67
C PRO A 30 0.16 5.04 9.32
N SER A 31 -0.24 5.70 8.23
CA SER A 31 -0.08 5.13 6.90
C SER A 31 0.40 6.15 5.88
N LEU A 32 1.32 5.71 5.02
CA LEU A 32 1.69 6.40 3.82
C LEU A 32 0.93 5.78 2.67
N TRP A 33 0.01 6.54 2.07
CA TRP A 33 -0.79 6.09 0.93
C TRP A 33 -0.22 6.64 -0.36
N PHE A 34 0.22 5.75 -1.24
CA PHE A 34 0.78 6.09 -2.53
C PHE A 34 -0.08 5.46 -3.64
N GLN A 35 -0.67 6.32 -4.47
CA GLN A 35 -1.46 5.88 -5.62
C GLN A 35 -0.54 5.76 -6.83
N LEU A 36 -0.33 4.54 -7.29
CA LEU A 36 0.54 4.24 -8.42
C LEU A 36 -0.10 4.59 -9.76
N ASP A 37 0.72 5.08 -10.66
CA ASP A 37 0.38 5.28 -12.08
C ASP A 37 1.50 4.78 -13.01
N ALA A 38 1.29 4.90 -14.34
CA ALA A 38 2.25 4.44 -15.32
C ALA A 38 3.58 5.25 -15.30
N GLY A 39 3.57 6.48 -14.79
CA GLY A 39 4.76 7.34 -14.67
C GLY A 39 5.71 6.87 -13.56
N ASP A 40 5.20 6.17 -12.56
CA ASP A 40 5.99 5.63 -11.44
C ASP A 40 6.94 4.48 -11.86
N ALA A 41 6.85 4.00 -13.11
CA ALA A 41 7.83 3.08 -13.67
C ALA A 41 9.24 3.69 -13.73
N ASP A 42 9.37 5.03 -13.71
CA ASP A 42 10.62 5.76 -13.55
C ASP A 42 11.01 5.83 -12.06
N LEU A 43 11.98 5.01 -11.64
CA LEU A 43 12.39 4.91 -10.24
C LEU A 43 12.82 6.25 -9.60
N PRO A 44 13.58 7.14 -10.25
CA PRO A 44 13.89 8.45 -9.69
C PRO A 44 12.64 9.27 -9.35
N THR A 45 11.65 9.27 -10.25
CA THR A 45 10.37 9.94 -10.06
C THR A 45 9.59 9.34 -8.89
N PHE A 46 9.45 8.00 -8.87
CA PHE A 46 8.82 7.28 -7.77
C PHE A 46 9.44 7.60 -6.41
N ILE A 47 10.77 7.49 -6.30
CA ILE A 47 11.51 7.78 -5.06
C ILE A 47 11.33 9.23 -4.62
N HIS A 48 11.33 10.17 -5.56
CA HIS A 48 11.12 11.58 -5.26
C HIS A 48 9.76 11.84 -4.62
N TYR A 49 8.68 11.33 -5.22
CA TYR A 49 7.34 11.54 -4.70
C TYR A 49 7.08 10.75 -3.40
N LEU A 50 7.63 9.54 -3.28
CA LEU A 50 7.52 8.76 -2.06
C LEU A 50 8.25 9.45 -0.89
N ALA A 51 9.42 10.03 -1.13
CA ALA A 51 10.15 10.81 -0.14
C ALA A 51 9.37 12.05 0.31
N ARG A 52 8.74 12.77 -0.63
CA ARG A 52 7.88 13.93 -0.32
C ARG A 52 6.67 13.54 0.52
N ALA A 53 6.01 12.44 0.18
CA ALA A 53 4.88 11.95 0.98
C ALA A 53 5.32 11.57 2.41
N ALA A 54 6.53 11.06 2.57
CA ALA A 54 7.08 10.73 3.88
C ALA A 54 7.43 11.96 4.74
N ASP A 55 7.66 13.12 4.14
CA ASP A 55 7.95 14.36 4.87
C ASP A 55 6.76 14.81 5.76
N GLU A 56 5.53 14.35 5.45
CA GLU A 56 4.34 14.61 6.27
C GLU A 56 4.43 14.00 7.68
N PHE A 57 5.22 12.94 7.87
CA PHE A 57 5.42 12.34 9.19
C PHE A 57 6.34 13.15 10.12
N GLY A 58 7.05 14.14 9.60
CA GLY A 58 7.69 15.23 10.36
C GLY A 58 8.69 14.85 11.48
N THR A 59 9.02 13.57 11.65
CA THR A 59 9.74 13.09 12.83
C THR A 59 11.27 13.18 12.74
N SER A 60 11.82 13.54 11.59
CA SER A 60 13.28 13.55 11.39
C SER A 60 13.77 14.75 10.59
N ASN A 61 14.81 15.43 11.11
CA ASN A 61 15.55 16.46 10.38
C ASN A 61 16.45 15.89 9.25
N ARG A 62 16.46 14.60 9.03
CA ARG A 62 17.22 13.95 7.94
C ARG A 62 16.33 13.83 6.71
N HIS A 63 16.74 14.38 5.59
CA HIS A 63 16.08 14.12 4.31
C HIS A 63 16.34 12.68 3.85
N LEU A 64 15.33 12.04 3.25
CA LEU A 64 15.52 10.75 2.58
C LEU A 64 16.48 10.92 1.41
N PRO A 65 17.32 9.91 1.11
CA PRO A 65 18.28 10.00 0.01
C PRO A 65 17.54 10.10 -1.33
N HIS A 66 18.07 10.91 -2.24
CA HIS A 66 17.61 10.98 -3.61
C HIS A 66 18.38 9.99 -4.48
N LEU A 67 17.70 9.36 -5.43
CA LEU A 67 18.33 8.48 -6.41
C LEU A 67 19.06 9.36 -7.46
N THR A 68 20.38 9.37 -7.40
CA THR A 68 21.25 10.11 -8.32
C THR A 68 22.01 9.14 -9.24
N ALA A 69 22.66 9.68 -10.28
CA ALA A 69 23.46 8.90 -11.21
C ALA A 69 24.58 8.07 -10.53
N ASP A 70 25.03 8.48 -9.35
CA ASP A 70 26.07 7.77 -8.59
C ASP A 70 25.63 6.38 -8.13
N TYR A 71 24.31 6.15 -8.00
CA TYR A 71 23.73 4.89 -7.56
C TYR A 71 23.35 3.93 -8.70
N VAL A 72 23.56 4.30 -9.96
CA VAL A 72 23.19 3.47 -11.14
C VAL A 72 23.79 2.07 -11.08
N HIS A 73 24.98 1.92 -10.45
CA HIS A 73 25.66 0.63 -10.34
C HIS A 73 25.17 -0.23 -9.15
N ASP A 74 24.39 0.33 -8.21
CA ASP A 74 23.82 -0.40 -7.06
C ASP A 74 22.43 0.13 -6.67
N ILE A 75 21.51 0.10 -7.60
CA ILE A 75 20.10 0.47 -7.35
C ILE A 75 19.49 -0.37 -6.19
N PRO A 76 19.68 -1.70 -6.13
CA PRO A 76 19.14 -2.49 -5.01
C PRO A 76 19.71 -2.08 -3.63
N GLY A 77 20.98 -1.75 -3.56
CA GLY A 77 21.61 -1.26 -2.32
C GLY A 77 21.07 0.11 -1.89
N PHE A 78 20.88 1.00 -2.87
CA PHE A 78 20.20 2.28 -2.62
C PHE A 78 18.78 2.07 -2.09
N MET A 79 17.97 1.22 -2.74
CA MET A 79 16.57 0.97 -2.36
C MET A 79 16.48 0.39 -0.94
N ARG A 80 17.35 -0.56 -0.58
CA ARG A 80 17.40 -1.08 0.81
C ARG A 80 17.64 0.02 1.83
N ARG A 81 18.59 0.91 1.58
CA ARG A 81 18.87 2.04 2.46
C ARG A 81 17.70 2.99 2.53
N PHE A 82 17.14 3.36 1.38
CA PHE A 82 16.00 4.26 1.28
C PHE A 82 14.80 3.75 2.08
N PHE A 83 14.40 2.49 1.90
CA PHE A 83 13.24 1.94 2.60
C PHE A 83 13.51 1.74 4.09
N ARG A 84 14.72 1.41 4.49
CA ARG A 84 15.10 1.37 5.91
C ARG A 84 14.95 2.75 6.57
N ASP A 85 15.51 3.78 5.94
CA ASP A 85 15.41 5.15 6.42
C ASP A 85 13.95 5.65 6.40
N LEU A 86 13.14 5.21 5.44
CA LEU A 86 11.70 5.52 5.35
C LEU A 86 10.93 4.87 6.50
N TRP A 87 11.13 3.58 6.77
CA TRP A 87 10.49 2.89 7.88
C TRP A 87 10.86 3.50 9.24
N GLU A 88 12.11 3.90 9.43
CA GLU A 88 12.57 4.56 10.67
C GLU A 88 11.88 5.92 10.91
N ARG A 89 11.35 6.55 9.87
CA ARG A 89 10.59 7.82 9.98
C ARG A 89 9.16 7.63 10.39
N MET A 90 8.57 6.52 10.03
CA MET A 90 7.16 6.27 10.29
C MET A 90 6.96 5.85 11.75
N PRO A 91 5.96 6.42 12.45
CA PRO A 91 5.66 5.98 13.82
C PRO A 91 5.09 4.55 13.80
N ALA A 92 5.63 3.68 14.64
CA ALA A 92 5.19 2.29 14.77
C ALA A 92 3.87 2.18 15.57
N PRO A 93 2.95 1.27 15.17
CA PRO A 93 2.96 0.46 13.94
C PRO A 93 2.70 1.31 12.70
N ALA A 94 3.27 0.95 11.55
CA ALA A 94 3.17 1.73 10.32
C ALA A 94 2.74 0.89 9.12
N THR A 95 2.07 1.53 8.15
CA THR A 95 1.68 0.88 6.89
C THR A 95 2.03 1.75 5.69
N ILE A 96 2.63 1.15 4.66
CA ILE A 96 2.73 1.77 3.34
C ILE A 96 1.71 1.09 2.43
N VAL A 97 0.83 1.88 1.80
CA VAL A 97 -0.17 1.39 0.85
C VAL A 97 0.23 1.80 -0.55
N PHE A 98 0.38 0.83 -1.44
CA PHE A 98 0.52 1.04 -2.88
C PHE A 98 -0.80 0.68 -3.56
N ASP A 99 -1.59 1.70 -3.89
CA ASP A 99 -2.87 1.53 -4.57
C ASP A 99 -2.72 1.61 -6.09
N ASN A 100 -3.65 1.00 -6.83
CA ASN A 100 -3.61 0.88 -8.29
C ASN A 100 -2.37 0.15 -8.83
N HIS A 101 -1.87 -0.85 -8.11
CA HIS A 101 -0.67 -1.59 -8.47
C HIS A 101 -0.69 -2.15 -9.92
N GLN A 102 -1.87 -2.43 -10.47
CA GLN A 102 -2.04 -2.92 -11.85
C GLN A 102 -1.69 -1.89 -12.94
N GLU A 103 -1.53 -0.60 -12.62
CA GLU A 103 -1.15 0.44 -13.60
C GLU A 103 0.35 0.36 -13.95
N VAL A 104 1.13 -0.32 -13.13
CA VAL A 104 2.57 -0.54 -13.37
C VAL A 104 2.75 -1.77 -14.26
N ALA A 105 3.53 -1.64 -15.33
CA ALA A 105 3.82 -2.74 -16.26
C ALA A 105 4.51 -3.92 -15.53
N PRO A 106 4.15 -5.19 -15.83
CA PRO A 106 4.65 -6.35 -15.09
C PRO A 106 6.18 -6.53 -15.03
N GLY A 107 6.90 -5.96 -16.01
CA GLY A 107 8.37 -6.00 -16.05
C GLY A 107 9.05 -4.75 -15.51
N SER A 108 8.31 -3.86 -14.85
CA SER A 108 8.87 -2.61 -14.31
C SER A 108 9.83 -2.89 -13.15
N PRO A 109 10.97 -2.18 -13.06
CA PRO A 109 11.88 -2.25 -11.92
C PRO A 109 11.23 -1.75 -10.61
N LEU A 110 10.10 -1.07 -10.67
CA LEU A 110 9.34 -0.66 -9.50
C LEU A 110 8.88 -1.85 -8.66
N HIS A 111 8.55 -3.00 -9.28
CA HIS A 111 8.17 -4.20 -8.53
C HIS A 111 9.30 -4.71 -7.65
N ASP A 112 10.55 -4.69 -8.15
CA ASP A 112 11.71 -5.06 -7.33
C ASP A 112 11.93 -4.08 -6.19
N ALA A 113 11.71 -2.78 -6.41
CA ALA A 113 11.77 -1.77 -5.35
C ALA A 113 10.71 -2.02 -4.26
N ILE A 114 9.48 -2.34 -4.63
CA ILE A 114 8.41 -2.67 -3.68
C ILE A 114 8.72 -3.98 -2.92
N VAL A 115 9.28 -4.99 -3.59
CA VAL A 115 9.74 -6.22 -2.91
C VAL A 115 10.81 -5.89 -1.87
N ILE A 116 11.74 -4.98 -2.16
CA ILE A 116 12.72 -4.51 -1.18
C ILE A 116 12.03 -3.78 -0.01
N ALA A 117 11.00 -2.98 -0.28
CA ALA A 117 10.22 -2.34 0.80
C ALA A 117 9.60 -3.36 1.76
N ILE A 118 9.09 -4.48 1.22
CA ILE A 118 8.55 -5.61 2.01
C ILE A 118 9.66 -6.31 2.80
N ASP A 119 10.82 -6.53 2.18
CA ASP A 119 11.95 -7.22 2.83
C ASP A 119 12.56 -6.38 3.97
N GLU A 120 12.60 -5.06 3.83
CA GLU A 120 13.15 -4.13 4.83
C GLU A 120 12.09 -3.68 5.88
N ALA A 121 10.82 -4.10 5.74
CA ALA A 121 9.78 -3.75 6.70
C ALA A 121 10.08 -4.34 8.08
N PRO A 122 10.03 -3.55 9.17
CA PRO A 122 10.14 -4.05 10.54
C PRO A 122 8.93 -4.93 10.90
N ASP A 123 9.01 -5.65 12.02
CA ASP A 123 8.00 -6.66 12.40
C ASP A 123 6.61 -6.05 12.73
N ASP A 124 6.58 -4.77 13.07
CA ASP A 124 5.37 -3.99 13.37
C ASP A 124 4.91 -3.11 12.21
N ALA A 125 5.51 -3.27 11.03
CA ALA A 125 5.13 -2.58 9.80
C ALA A 125 4.52 -3.52 8.77
N CYS A 126 3.71 -2.94 7.86
CA CYS A 126 3.05 -3.68 6.80
C CYS A 126 3.09 -2.92 5.48
N VAL A 127 3.28 -3.64 4.37
CA VAL A 127 3.06 -3.12 3.02
C VAL A 127 1.72 -3.65 2.52
N VAL A 128 0.84 -2.77 2.04
CA VAL A 128 -0.43 -3.17 1.44
C VAL A 128 -0.39 -2.88 -0.06
N LEU A 129 -0.66 -3.90 -0.85
CA LEU A 129 -0.76 -3.81 -2.32
C LEU A 129 -2.21 -3.93 -2.72
N VAL A 130 -2.77 -2.90 -3.33
CA VAL A 130 -4.15 -2.90 -3.83
C VAL A 130 -4.14 -2.99 -5.35
N SER A 131 -4.75 -4.04 -5.90
CA SER A 131 -4.68 -4.33 -7.33
C SER A 131 -6.00 -4.85 -7.89
N ARG A 132 -6.19 -4.66 -9.21
CA ARG A 132 -7.28 -5.30 -9.97
C ARG A 132 -6.85 -6.63 -10.60
N ARG A 133 -5.56 -6.94 -10.54
CA ARG A 133 -4.95 -8.14 -11.15
C ARG A 133 -4.01 -8.78 -10.15
N GLU A 134 -3.74 -10.06 -10.37
CA GLU A 134 -2.71 -10.79 -9.64
C GLU A 134 -1.35 -10.09 -9.72
N LEU A 135 -0.54 -10.32 -8.70
CA LEU A 135 0.81 -9.76 -8.64
C LEU A 135 1.70 -10.37 -9.73
N PRO A 136 2.58 -9.58 -10.36
CA PRO A 136 3.52 -10.08 -11.34
C PRO A 136 4.58 -11.02 -10.73
N PRO A 137 5.34 -11.76 -11.58
CA PRO A 137 6.31 -12.76 -11.11
C PRO A 137 7.39 -12.25 -10.14
N ALA A 138 7.69 -10.97 -10.12
CA ALA A 138 8.62 -10.36 -9.16
C ALA A 138 8.26 -10.67 -7.69
N TYR A 139 6.98 -10.88 -7.39
CA TYR A 139 6.49 -11.20 -6.05
C TYR A 139 6.47 -12.70 -5.73
N ALA A 140 6.85 -13.56 -6.65
CA ALA A 140 6.80 -15.03 -6.45
C ALA A 140 7.62 -15.50 -5.25
N ARG A 141 8.82 -14.92 -5.04
CA ARG A 141 9.67 -15.27 -3.90
C ARG A 141 9.08 -14.86 -2.55
N PRO A 142 8.67 -13.60 -2.31
CA PRO A 142 8.01 -13.23 -1.06
C PRO A 142 6.70 -13.98 -0.84
N ALA A 143 5.92 -14.30 -1.87
CA ALA A 143 4.71 -15.11 -1.76
C ALA A 143 5.03 -16.55 -1.31
N ALA A 144 6.00 -17.21 -1.92
CA ALA A 144 6.45 -18.56 -1.54
C ALA A 144 6.96 -18.61 -0.09
N ASN A 145 7.57 -17.54 0.39
CA ASN A 145 8.06 -17.42 1.77
C ASN A 145 6.97 -16.99 2.77
N ARG A 146 5.70 -16.91 2.33
CA ARG A 146 4.56 -16.46 3.15
C ARG A 146 4.75 -15.05 3.74
N ALA A 147 5.54 -14.21 3.07
CA ALA A 147 5.70 -12.82 3.43
C ALA A 147 4.50 -11.96 2.98
N ILE A 148 3.71 -12.44 2.01
CA ILE A 148 2.51 -11.78 1.49
C ILE A 148 1.28 -12.62 1.84
N ALA A 149 0.32 -12.03 2.56
CA ALA A 149 -1.02 -12.56 2.73
C ALA A 149 -1.92 -12.07 1.58
N HIS A 150 -2.86 -12.90 1.15
CA HIS A 150 -3.80 -12.54 0.09
C HIS A 150 -5.20 -12.33 0.68
N VAL A 151 -5.89 -11.33 0.15
CA VAL A 151 -7.31 -11.05 0.33
C VAL A 151 -7.92 -11.00 -1.06
N ASP A 152 -8.67 -12.02 -1.41
CA ASP A 152 -9.21 -12.22 -2.75
C ASP A 152 -10.59 -11.60 -2.91
N TRP A 153 -11.08 -11.58 -4.15
CA TRP A 153 -12.44 -11.11 -4.46
C TRP A 153 -13.53 -11.82 -3.64
N GLU A 154 -13.39 -13.12 -3.40
CA GLU A 154 -14.35 -13.88 -2.63
C GLU A 154 -14.43 -13.43 -1.17
N ASP A 155 -13.28 -13.05 -0.58
CA ASP A 155 -13.18 -12.49 0.76
C ASP A 155 -13.81 -11.08 0.84
N LEU A 156 -13.83 -10.34 -0.28
CA LEU A 156 -14.36 -8.98 -0.37
C LEU A 156 -15.87 -8.93 -0.59
N ARG A 157 -16.51 -10.05 -0.96
CA ARG A 157 -17.93 -10.10 -1.20
C ARG A 157 -18.71 -9.97 0.10
N PHE A 158 -19.65 -9.04 0.11
CA PHE A 158 -20.59 -8.96 1.22
C PHE A 158 -21.40 -10.26 1.38
N THR A 159 -21.48 -10.73 2.61
CA THR A 159 -22.52 -11.69 3.00
C THR A 159 -23.89 -11.02 2.91
N LEU A 160 -24.97 -11.81 2.91
CA LEU A 160 -26.33 -11.27 2.90
C LEU A 160 -26.59 -10.37 4.12
N ASP A 161 -26.04 -10.73 5.27
CA ASP A 161 -26.20 -9.97 6.51
C ASP A 161 -25.45 -8.62 6.45
N GLU A 162 -24.23 -8.60 5.93
CA GLU A 162 -23.45 -7.37 5.72
C GLU A 162 -24.13 -6.45 4.70
N ALA A 163 -24.61 -7.01 3.59
CA ALA A 163 -25.38 -6.25 2.59
C ALA A 163 -26.63 -5.62 3.21
N GLY A 164 -27.36 -6.38 4.03
CA GLY A 164 -28.51 -5.90 4.77
C GLY A 164 -28.16 -4.75 5.73
N ALA A 165 -27.06 -4.87 6.46
CA ALA A 165 -26.58 -3.84 7.37
C ALA A 165 -26.20 -2.53 6.65
N VAL A 166 -25.56 -2.62 5.48
CA VAL A 166 -25.22 -1.45 4.65
C VAL A 166 -26.48 -0.74 4.15
N ILE A 167 -27.47 -1.50 3.67
CA ILE A 167 -28.75 -0.96 3.21
C ILE A 167 -29.49 -0.25 4.36
N ALA A 168 -29.53 -0.87 5.53
CA ALA A 168 -30.18 -0.29 6.71
C ALA A 168 -29.52 1.04 7.12
N ARG A 169 -28.19 1.11 7.14
CA ARG A 169 -27.45 2.35 7.45
C ARG A 169 -27.72 3.48 6.44
N ARG A 170 -27.82 3.15 5.15
CA ARG A 170 -28.14 4.13 4.11
C ARG A 170 -29.55 4.70 4.27
N ARG A 171 -30.55 3.86 4.54
CA ARG A 171 -31.92 4.31 4.78
C ARG A 171 -32.03 5.26 5.95
N VAL A 172 -31.33 4.98 7.07
CA VAL A 172 -31.29 5.88 8.24
C VAL A 172 -30.63 7.22 7.90
N ALA A 173 -29.60 7.23 7.07
CA ALA A 173 -28.94 8.47 6.64
C ALA A 173 -29.83 9.30 5.70
N ASP A 174 -30.58 8.66 4.79
CA ASP A 174 -31.52 9.33 3.88
C ASP A 174 -32.71 9.92 4.65
N ASP A 175 -33.27 9.20 5.62
CA ASP A 175 -34.37 9.68 6.48
C ASP A 175 -33.92 10.88 7.34
N ALA A 176 -32.70 10.85 7.87
CA ALA A 176 -32.15 11.99 8.65
C ALA A 176 -31.91 13.24 7.78
N THR A 177 -31.68 13.09 6.48
CA THR A 177 -31.50 14.22 5.55
C THR A 177 -32.83 14.86 5.16
N VAL A 178 -33.91 14.11 5.18
CA VAL A 178 -35.28 14.59 4.86
C VAL A 178 -35.90 15.43 6.00
N GLU A 179 -35.48 15.21 7.25
CA GLU A 179 -35.98 15.99 8.40
C GLU A 179 -35.41 17.44 8.46
N TRP A 180 -34.43 17.81 7.62
CA TRP A 180 -33.84 19.13 7.57
C TRP A 180 -34.23 19.96 6.32
N LEU A 181 -35.17 19.48 5.50
CA LEU A 181 -35.77 20.20 4.36
C LEU A 181 -37.20 20.56 4.64
#